data_4f3f87951fc8e42c78eb2f4557d04e6e
#
_entry.id   4f3f87951fc8e42c78eb2f4557d04e6e
#
_cell.length_a   1.000
_cell.length_b   1.000
_cell.length_c   1.000
_cell.angle_alpha   90.00
_cell.angle_beta   90.00
_cell.angle_gamma   90.00
#
_symmetry.space_group_name_H-M   'P 1'
#
loop_
_entity.id
_entity.type
_entity.pdbx_description
1 polymer ?
#
loop_
_entity_poly.entity_id
_entity_poly.type
_entity_poly.pdbx_seq_one_letter_code
_entity_poly.pdbx_strand_id
1 'polypeptide(L)'
;MMNRRDFVAGGISLAAAFAFRRGEAQMHSPTGIPELDIRQREIDSVAPRDFAAYWKMGSQASSAEVSAYVSRLPAIGRLESAFEKVMREVKETAVTDLDRPAVWYLYNMGTIVKTPKTVFSIDLHHRRAEEFAPILDFALITHNHGDHYTERFKNAMDRIERKPVVNNFFCNYGVKDWKMGGYTRSKGKVLRYGDVEIVTGLCDHNSYLVDYTSTFEIHIGSYTIFHSGDCCDHGKFDLVRRPDMWIFHPYCGMDVVKGCREAVRPKLAVIAHLQEMGHAKGRYRWTYNDGLRKKASLVKAGFCARMPLWGERLA
;
A
#
# COMPACT_ATOMS: atom_id res chain seq x y z
N MET A 1 23.32 -15.63 23.49
CA MET A 1 22.54 -16.14 22.32
C MET A 1 21.07 -16.06 22.68
N MET A 2 20.36 -15.03 22.19
CA MET A 2 18.92 -14.90 22.42
C MET A 2 18.15 -15.86 21.51
N ASN A 3 17.15 -16.52 22.06
CA ASN A 3 16.39 -17.58 21.40
C ASN A 3 15.39 -16.96 20.39
N ARG A 4 15.25 -17.57 19.20
CA ARG A 4 14.40 -17.09 18.09
C ARG A 4 12.90 -16.93 18.43
N ARG A 5 12.44 -17.51 19.53
CA ARG A 5 11.04 -17.41 19.96
C ARG A 5 10.70 -16.10 20.67
N ASP A 6 11.70 -15.43 21.23
CA ASP A 6 11.48 -14.19 21.99
C ASP A 6 11.40 -12.96 21.08
N PHE A 7 11.84 -13.09 19.83
CA PHE A 7 11.86 -11.97 18.86
C PHE A 7 10.50 -11.70 18.20
N VAL A 8 9.61 -12.71 18.12
CA VAL A 8 8.28 -12.55 17.52
C VAL A 8 7.30 -11.87 18.49
N ALA A 9 7.54 -11.97 19.80
CA ALA A 9 6.72 -11.33 20.82
C ALA A 9 7.20 -9.92 21.21
N GLY A 10 8.47 -9.58 20.92
CA GLY A 10 9.12 -8.31 21.31
C GLY A 10 9.01 -7.18 20.28
N GLY A 11 8.52 -7.44 19.09
CA GLY A 11 8.47 -6.49 17.97
C GLY A 11 7.43 -5.37 18.10
N ILE A 12 6.67 -5.32 19.19
CA ILE A 12 5.59 -4.34 19.38
C ILE A 12 5.92 -3.26 20.42
N SER A 13 7.09 -3.28 21.04
CA SER A 13 7.35 -2.39 22.18
C SER A 13 8.68 -1.70 22.11
N LEU A 14 8.87 -0.83 21.14
CA LEU A 14 9.70 0.38 21.27
C LEU A 14 9.18 1.41 20.23
N ALA A 15 7.89 1.76 20.36
CA ALA A 15 7.40 2.98 19.77
C ALA A 15 8.11 4.13 20.49
N ALA A 16 9.07 4.74 19.81
CA ALA A 16 9.62 6.00 20.24
C ALA A 16 8.44 6.95 20.49
N ALA A 17 8.35 7.40 21.72
CA ALA A 17 7.44 8.43 22.14
C ALA A 17 7.82 9.74 21.43
N PHE A 18 7.41 9.90 20.17
CA PHE A 18 7.10 11.23 19.71
C PHE A 18 5.96 11.70 20.60
N ALA A 19 6.17 12.78 21.33
CA ALA A 19 5.17 13.48 22.08
C ALA A 19 4.06 14.01 21.14
N PHE A 20 3.29 13.10 20.56
CA PHE A 20 1.93 13.41 20.22
C PHE A 20 1.24 13.61 21.56
N ARG A 21 0.92 14.86 21.90
CA ARG A 21 0.00 15.16 22.99
C ARG A 21 -1.08 14.08 22.98
N ARG A 22 -1.30 13.45 24.14
CA ARG A 22 -2.47 12.62 24.38
C ARG A 22 -3.70 13.42 23.93
N GLY A 23 -4.09 13.24 22.67
CA GLY A 23 -5.35 13.74 22.17
C GLY A 23 -6.42 12.90 22.84
N GLU A 24 -7.34 13.56 23.51
CA GLU A 24 -8.66 13.06 23.84
C GLU A 24 -9.15 12.24 22.66
N ALA A 25 -9.91 11.17 22.92
CA ALA A 25 -10.55 10.37 21.89
C ALA A 25 -11.27 11.32 20.93
N GLN A 26 -10.62 11.70 19.84
CA GLN A 26 -11.20 12.56 18.82
C GLN A 26 -12.40 11.80 18.28
N MET A 27 -13.59 12.19 18.71
CA MET A 27 -14.79 11.85 17.96
C MET A 27 -14.55 12.36 16.55
N HIS A 28 -14.49 11.45 15.59
CA HIS A 28 -14.20 11.81 14.20
C HIS A 28 -15.27 12.79 13.75
N SER A 29 -14.86 14.03 13.49
CA SER A 29 -15.76 15.00 12.87
C SER A 29 -16.28 14.41 11.56
N PRO A 30 -17.58 14.46 11.29
CA PRO A 30 -18.13 13.96 10.05
C PRO A 30 -17.48 14.63 8.85
N THR A 31 -17.39 13.91 7.74
CA THR A 31 -16.80 14.42 6.49
C THR A 31 -17.73 15.43 5.79
N GLY A 32 -18.99 15.42 6.14
CA GLY A 32 -20.07 16.12 5.44
C GLY A 32 -20.50 15.40 4.13
N ILE A 33 -19.95 14.22 3.86
CA ILE A 33 -20.31 13.38 2.73
C ILE A 33 -20.95 12.10 3.30
N PRO A 34 -22.28 11.93 3.22
CA PRO A 34 -22.99 10.85 3.91
C PRO A 34 -22.44 9.45 3.67
N GLU A 35 -22.05 9.14 2.42
CA GLU A 35 -21.49 7.83 2.07
C GLU A 35 -20.15 7.57 2.78
N LEU A 36 -19.26 8.58 2.87
CA LEU A 36 -17.99 8.45 3.57
C LEU A 36 -18.21 8.34 5.08
N ASP A 37 -19.19 9.02 5.62
CA ASP A 37 -19.52 8.96 7.05
C ASP A 37 -20.09 7.59 7.43
N ILE A 38 -20.88 6.97 6.54
CA ILE A 38 -21.35 5.59 6.70
C ILE A 38 -20.15 4.63 6.70
N ARG A 39 -19.30 4.70 5.68
CA ARG A 39 -18.10 3.85 5.58
C ARG A 39 -17.17 4.03 6.78
N GLN A 40 -17.00 5.26 7.26
CA GLN A 40 -16.18 5.54 8.43
C GLN A 40 -16.73 4.84 9.68
N ARG A 41 -18.04 4.94 9.94
CA ARG A 41 -18.66 4.24 11.09
C ARG A 41 -18.51 2.72 11.00
N GLU A 42 -18.68 2.16 9.80
CA GLU A 42 -18.48 0.71 9.57
C GLU A 42 -17.04 0.30 9.88
N ILE A 43 -16.04 1.05 9.40
CA ILE A 43 -14.62 0.79 9.66
C ILE A 43 -14.29 0.96 11.14
N ASP A 44 -14.85 1.98 11.78
CA ASP A 44 -14.65 2.26 13.20
C ASP A 44 -15.25 1.17 14.11
N SER A 45 -16.23 0.42 13.63
CA SER A 45 -16.79 -0.74 14.34
C SER A 45 -15.87 -1.96 14.33
N VAL A 46 -14.86 -2.01 13.44
CA VAL A 46 -13.93 -3.13 13.35
C VAL A 46 -12.84 -3.00 14.40
N ALA A 47 -12.86 -3.85 15.43
CA ALA A 47 -11.75 -3.93 16.36
C ALA A 47 -10.52 -4.61 15.70
N PRO A 48 -9.27 -4.19 16.03
CA PRO A 48 -8.08 -4.80 15.47
C PRO A 48 -8.01 -6.32 15.64
N ARG A 49 -8.48 -6.84 16.78
CA ARG A 49 -8.56 -8.29 17.03
C ARG A 49 -9.50 -9.01 16.06
N ASP A 50 -10.63 -8.39 15.71
CA ASP A 50 -11.60 -8.97 14.79
C ASP A 50 -11.06 -8.95 13.37
N PHE A 51 -10.38 -7.87 12.99
CA PHE A 51 -9.66 -7.80 11.72
C PHE A 51 -8.52 -8.83 11.64
N ALA A 52 -7.73 -8.97 12.70
CA ALA A 52 -6.68 -9.97 12.75
C ALA A 52 -7.22 -11.41 12.65
N ALA A 53 -8.37 -11.70 13.27
CA ALA A 53 -9.03 -13.00 13.15
C ALA A 53 -9.52 -13.26 11.72
N TYR A 54 -10.22 -12.28 11.10
CA TYR A 54 -10.60 -12.34 9.71
C TYR A 54 -9.38 -12.52 8.78
N TRP A 55 -8.29 -11.80 9.04
CA TRP A 55 -7.07 -11.87 8.24
C TRP A 55 -6.41 -13.26 8.25
N LYS A 56 -6.41 -13.91 9.41
CA LYS A 56 -5.87 -15.28 9.57
C LYS A 56 -6.62 -16.35 8.78
N MET A 57 -7.88 -16.11 8.43
CA MET A 57 -8.69 -17.08 7.68
C MET A 57 -8.08 -17.39 6.30
N GLY A 58 -7.42 -16.41 5.66
CA GLY A 58 -6.80 -16.57 4.34
C GLY A 58 -7.81 -16.87 3.23
N SER A 59 -7.30 -17.30 2.08
CA SER A 59 -8.13 -17.71 0.92
C SER A 59 -8.88 -19.02 1.12
N GLN A 60 -8.46 -19.85 2.07
CA GLN A 60 -9.03 -21.18 2.31
C GLN A 60 -10.31 -21.17 3.15
N ALA A 61 -10.68 -20.02 3.72
CA ALA A 61 -11.91 -19.92 4.50
C ALA A 61 -13.14 -20.19 3.64
N SER A 62 -14.06 -20.96 4.19
CA SER A 62 -15.36 -21.23 3.53
C SER A 62 -16.19 -19.96 3.40
N SER A 63 -17.10 -19.95 2.41
CA SER A 63 -18.05 -18.84 2.24
C SER A 63 -18.89 -18.59 3.48
N ALA A 64 -19.24 -19.64 4.24
CA ALA A 64 -20.01 -19.52 5.47
C ALA A 64 -19.22 -18.81 6.57
N GLU A 65 -17.94 -19.13 6.76
CA GLU A 65 -17.06 -18.47 7.73
C GLU A 65 -16.89 -16.99 7.40
N VAL A 66 -16.64 -16.66 6.12
CA VAL A 66 -16.51 -15.28 5.66
C VAL A 66 -17.83 -14.52 5.84
N SER A 67 -18.95 -15.14 5.48
CA SER A 67 -20.28 -14.51 5.60
C SER A 67 -20.62 -14.14 7.05
N ALA A 68 -20.16 -14.91 8.03
CA ALA A 68 -20.33 -14.58 9.45
C ALA A 68 -19.61 -13.28 9.85
N TYR A 69 -18.46 -12.98 9.26
CA TYR A 69 -17.77 -11.70 9.47
C TYR A 69 -18.42 -10.57 8.69
N VAL A 70 -18.76 -10.79 7.44
CA VAL A 70 -19.39 -9.80 6.55
C VAL A 70 -20.72 -9.30 7.12
N SER A 71 -21.57 -10.21 7.65
CA SER A 71 -22.87 -9.84 8.24
C SER A 71 -22.73 -9.01 9.52
N ARG A 72 -21.68 -9.27 10.30
CA ARG A 72 -21.40 -8.55 11.56
C ARG A 72 -20.61 -7.27 11.36
N LEU A 73 -19.70 -7.26 10.38
CA LEU A 73 -18.74 -6.19 10.14
C LEU A 73 -18.79 -5.73 8.67
N PRO A 74 -19.72 -4.81 8.32
CA PRO A 74 -19.94 -4.38 6.92
C PRO A 74 -18.69 -3.85 6.20
N ALA A 75 -17.75 -3.22 6.93
CA ALA A 75 -16.48 -2.79 6.33
C ALA A 75 -15.67 -3.96 5.74
N ILE A 76 -15.71 -5.14 6.37
CA ILE A 76 -15.09 -6.35 5.84
C ILE A 76 -15.78 -6.80 4.55
N GLY A 77 -17.11 -6.70 4.49
CA GLY A 77 -17.87 -6.98 3.26
C GLY A 77 -17.50 -6.04 2.11
N ARG A 78 -17.28 -4.77 2.41
CA ARG A 78 -16.78 -3.81 1.40
C ARG A 78 -15.38 -4.17 0.91
N LEU A 79 -14.49 -4.62 1.80
CA LEU A 79 -13.14 -5.03 1.44
C LEU A 79 -13.14 -6.28 0.55
N GLU A 80 -13.96 -7.29 0.89
CA GLU A 80 -14.15 -8.49 0.04
C GLU A 80 -14.73 -8.11 -1.33
N SER A 81 -15.75 -7.27 -1.36
CA SER A 81 -16.37 -6.80 -2.62
C SER A 81 -15.39 -6.01 -3.49
N ALA A 82 -14.53 -5.21 -2.88
CA ALA A 82 -13.46 -4.48 -3.58
C ALA A 82 -12.45 -5.45 -4.19
N PHE A 83 -12.06 -6.49 -3.45
CA PHE A 83 -11.14 -7.53 -3.94
C PHE A 83 -11.72 -8.26 -5.15
N GLU A 84 -12.97 -8.75 -5.05
CA GLU A 84 -13.66 -9.46 -6.15
C GLU A 84 -13.81 -8.56 -7.39
N LYS A 85 -14.17 -7.30 -7.17
CA LYS A 85 -14.29 -6.33 -8.27
C LYS A 85 -12.93 -6.16 -8.97
N VAL A 86 -11.86 -5.90 -8.24
CA VAL A 86 -10.53 -5.69 -8.82
C VAL A 86 -10.05 -6.96 -9.53
N MET A 87 -10.22 -8.14 -8.91
CA MET A 87 -9.84 -9.42 -9.51
C MET A 87 -10.55 -9.64 -10.86
N ARG A 88 -11.83 -9.36 -10.94
CA ARG A 88 -12.62 -9.45 -12.18
C ARG A 88 -12.14 -8.41 -13.20
N GLU A 89 -12.05 -7.14 -12.80
CA GLU A 89 -11.68 -6.06 -13.72
C GLU A 89 -10.27 -6.24 -14.29
N VAL A 90 -9.31 -6.68 -13.48
CA VAL A 90 -7.93 -6.99 -13.95
C VAL A 90 -7.95 -8.07 -15.05
N LYS A 91 -8.79 -9.10 -14.91
CA LYS A 91 -8.92 -10.16 -15.91
C LYS A 91 -9.59 -9.66 -17.20
N GLU A 92 -10.66 -8.89 -17.06
CA GLU A 92 -11.54 -8.50 -18.16
C GLU A 92 -11.07 -7.24 -18.92
N THR A 93 -10.31 -6.34 -18.25
CA THR A 93 -9.87 -5.09 -18.87
C THR A 93 -8.79 -5.37 -19.93
N ALA A 94 -9.06 -5.06 -21.19
CA ALA A 94 -8.04 -5.00 -22.21
C ALA A 94 -7.26 -3.69 -22.10
N VAL A 95 -5.94 -3.78 -22.06
CA VAL A 95 -5.03 -2.63 -22.15
C VAL A 95 -4.19 -2.79 -23.42
N THR A 96 -4.35 -1.87 -24.36
CA THR A 96 -3.70 -1.91 -25.68
C THR A 96 -2.73 -0.76 -25.88
N ASP A 97 -2.82 0.28 -25.07
CA ASP A 97 -1.99 1.48 -25.14
C ASP A 97 -1.01 1.49 -23.96
N LEU A 98 0.28 1.50 -24.27
CA LEU A 98 1.34 1.52 -23.26
C LEU A 98 1.33 2.80 -22.43
N ASP A 99 0.89 3.91 -23.01
CA ASP A 99 0.84 5.20 -22.33
C ASP A 99 -0.44 5.39 -21.48
N ARG A 100 -1.31 4.37 -21.45
CA ARG A 100 -2.56 4.35 -20.70
C ARG A 100 -2.73 3.04 -19.92
N PRO A 101 -1.86 2.76 -18.95
CA PRO A 101 -2.00 1.57 -18.12
C PRO A 101 -3.29 1.65 -17.30
N ALA A 102 -3.84 0.50 -16.95
CA ALA A 102 -4.93 0.43 -16.00
C ALA A 102 -4.36 0.27 -14.58
N VAL A 103 -4.84 1.08 -13.64
CA VAL A 103 -4.35 1.13 -12.26
C VAL A 103 -5.52 1.02 -11.29
N TRP A 104 -5.51 0.05 -10.39
CA TRP A 104 -6.53 -0.13 -9.35
C TRP A 104 -5.92 0.04 -7.96
N TYR A 105 -6.62 0.77 -7.11
CA TYR A 105 -6.35 0.85 -5.69
C TYR A 105 -7.20 -0.18 -4.95
N LEU A 106 -6.61 -1.01 -4.12
CA LEU A 106 -7.35 -2.03 -3.41
C LEU A 106 -7.56 -1.69 -1.93
N TYR A 107 -6.52 -1.73 -1.13
CA TYR A 107 -6.58 -1.52 0.32
C TYR A 107 -5.22 -1.05 0.82
N ASN A 108 -5.22 -0.16 1.82
CA ASN A 108 -4.02 0.41 2.43
C ASN A 108 -3.11 1.09 1.39
N MET A 109 -1.98 0.49 1.02
CA MET A 109 -1.11 0.93 -0.09
C MET A 109 -1.26 0.03 -1.33
N GLY A 110 -2.07 -1.01 -1.24
CA GLY A 110 -2.20 -2.04 -2.27
C GLY A 110 -2.69 -1.50 -3.60
N THR A 111 -1.86 -1.66 -4.62
CA THR A 111 -2.13 -1.21 -5.98
C THR A 111 -1.87 -2.33 -6.97
N ILE A 112 -2.72 -2.47 -7.99
CA ILE A 112 -2.51 -3.38 -9.11
C ILE A 112 -2.44 -2.57 -10.39
N VAL A 113 -1.48 -2.88 -11.24
CA VAL A 113 -1.25 -2.20 -12.51
C VAL A 113 -1.26 -3.23 -13.63
N LYS A 114 -1.95 -2.90 -14.71
CA LYS A 114 -1.96 -3.69 -15.95
C LYS A 114 -1.53 -2.83 -17.12
N THR A 115 -0.59 -3.35 -17.90
CA THR A 115 -0.10 -2.81 -19.16
C THR A 115 -0.53 -3.73 -20.31
N PRO A 116 -0.18 -3.46 -21.56
CA PRO A 116 -0.45 -4.39 -22.65
C PRO A 116 0.17 -5.78 -22.50
N LYS A 117 1.32 -5.91 -21.78
CA LYS A 117 2.07 -7.16 -21.70
C LYS A 117 2.31 -7.64 -20.27
N THR A 118 2.03 -6.81 -19.26
CA THR A 118 2.45 -7.08 -17.88
C THR A 118 1.34 -6.74 -16.87
N VAL A 119 1.16 -7.59 -15.88
CA VAL A 119 0.33 -7.31 -14.70
C VAL A 119 1.19 -7.42 -13.45
N PHE A 120 1.18 -6.41 -12.60
CA PHE A 120 1.95 -6.44 -11.37
C PHE A 120 1.22 -5.76 -10.21
N SER A 121 1.70 -6.00 -9.00
CA SER A 121 1.17 -5.38 -7.78
C SER A 121 2.24 -4.61 -7.03
N ILE A 122 1.79 -3.62 -6.24
CA ILE A 122 2.61 -2.90 -5.27
C ILE A 122 1.89 -2.99 -3.92
N ASP A 123 2.60 -3.43 -2.87
CA ASP A 123 2.09 -3.56 -1.50
C ASP A 123 0.71 -4.24 -1.42
N LEU A 124 0.52 -5.31 -2.19
CA LEU A 124 -0.76 -6.01 -2.25
C LEU A 124 -1.06 -6.68 -0.91
N HIS A 125 -1.92 -6.02 -0.14
CA HIS A 125 -2.33 -6.46 1.19
C HIS A 125 -3.82 -6.82 1.20
N HIS A 126 -4.10 -8.11 1.27
CA HIS A 126 -5.43 -8.70 1.43
C HIS A 126 -5.30 -10.13 1.95
N ARG A 127 -6.29 -10.64 2.72
CA ARG A 127 -6.26 -12.03 3.20
C ARG A 127 -6.20 -13.08 2.09
N ARG A 128 -6.64 -12.71 0.89
CA ARG A 128 -6.66 -13.54 -0.34
C ARG A 128 -5.66 -13.06 -1.39
N ALA A 129 -4.63 -12.29 -1.00
CA ALA A 129 -3.68 -11.72 -1.95
C ALA A 129 -3.01 -12.78 -2.85
N GLU A 130 -2.81 -14.00 -2.32
CA GLU A 130 -2.24 -15.14 -3.05
C GLU A 130 -3.05 -15.56 -4.28
N GLU A 131 -4.34 -15.23 -4.36
CA GLU A 131 -5.18 -15.53 -5.53
C GLU A 131 -4.81 -14.68 -6.76
N PHE A 132 -4.10 -13.56 -6.55
CA PHE A 132 -3.55 -12.78 -7.64
C PHE A 132 -2.26 -13.39 -8.22
N ALA A 133 -1.54 -14.24 -7.49
CA ALA A 133 -0.25 -14.77 -7.93
C ALA A 133 -0.25 -15.43 -9.33
N PRO A 134 -1.30 -16.16 -9.75
CA PRO A 134 -1.35 -16.73 -11.12
C PRO A 134 -1.37 -15.69 -12.24
N ILE A 135 -1.95 -14.51 -11.99
CA ILE A 135 -2.13 -13.47 -13.02
C ILE A 135 -1.10 -12.35 -12.96
N LEU A 136 -0.33 -12.26 -11.89
CA LEU A 136 0.76 -11.28 -11.78
C LEU A 136 2.03 -11.82 -12.45
N ASP A 137 2.79 -10.96 -13.09
CA ASP A 137 4.12 -11.27 -13.61
C ASP A 137 5.19 -11.04 -12.55
N PHE A 138 5.01 -10.01 -11.71
CA PHE A 138 5.88 -9.71 -10.57
C PHE A 138 5.13 -8.93 -9.49
N ALA A 139 5.75 -8.73 -8.33
CA ALA A 139 5.25 -7.89 -7.26
C ALA A 139 6.33 -6.98 -6.69
N LEU A 140 5.93 -5.79 -6.24
CA LEU A 140 6.78 -4.83 -5.55
C LEU A 140 6.29 -4.71 -4.11
N ILE A 141 7.21 -4.69 -3.15
CA ILE A 141 6.89 -4.52 -1.74
C ILE A 141 7.83 -3.45 -1.18
N THR A 142 7.27 -2.37 -0.66
CA THR A 142 8.03 -1.22 -0.19
C THR A 142 8.83 -1.52 1.08
N HIS A 143 8.22 -2.21 2.04
CA HIS A 143 8.88 -2.61 3.28
C HIS A 143 8.12 -3.76 3.97
N ASN A 144 8.66 -4.29 5.06
CA ASN A 144 8.16 -5.53 5.67
C ASN A 144 7.19 -5.31 6.84
N HIS A 145 6.50 -4.18 6.93
CA HIS A 145 5.39 -4.08 7.87
C HIS A 145 4.23 -4.96 7.43
N GLY A 146 3.54 -5.54 8.41
CA GLY A 146 2.52 -6.56 8.17
C GLY A 146 1.26 -6.08 7.44
N ASP A 147 1.13 -4.79 7.21
CA ASP A 147 0.05 -4.14 6.46
C ASP A 147 0.43 -3.79 5.01
N HIS A 148 1.63 -4.19 4.54
CA HIS A 148 2.10 -4.02 3.16
C HIS A 148 2.25 -5.34 2.41
N TYR A 149 2.38 -6.48 3.11
CA TYR A 149 2.50 -7.79 2.48
C TYR A 149 2.00 -8.92 3.37
N THR A 150 1.86 -10.13 2.78
CA THR A 150 1.65 -11.38 3.52
C THR A 150 2.63 -12.44 3.07
N GLU A 151 3.10 -13.27 4.01
CA GLU A 151 3.97 -14.42 3.69
C GLU A 151 3.27 -15.41 2.75
N ARG A 152 1.94 -15.57 2.85
CA ARG A 152 1.16 -16.42 1.95
C ARG A 152 1.25 -15.96 0.51
N PHE A 153 1.09 -14.65 0.27
CA PHE A 153 1.21 -14.05 -1.05
C PHE A 153 2.61 -14.26 -1.62
N LYS A 154 3.65 -13.92 -0.84
CA LYS A 154 5.04 -14.13 -1.24
C LYS A 154 5.31 -15.58 -1.64
N ASN A 155 4.89 -16.52 -0.78
CA ASN A 155 5.10 -17.94 -1.02
C ASN A 155 4.30 -18.45 -2.23
N ALA A 156 3.15 -17.85 -2.54
CA ALA A 156 2.40 -18.18 -3.75
C ALA A 156 3.14 -17.72 -5.01
N MET A 157 3.68 -16.50 -5.01
CA MET A 157 4.52 -15.98 -6.12
C MET A 157 5.75 -16.86 -6.36
N ASP A 158 6.44 -17.30 -5.29
CA ASP A 158 7.61 -18.19 -5.41
C ASP A 158 7.26 -19.58 -5.97
N ARG A 159 6.10 -20.12 -5.58
CA ARG A 159 5.65 -21.44 -6.04
C ARG A 159 5.18 -21.45 -7.49
N ILE A 160 4.58 -20.36 -7.96
CA ILE A 160 4.06 -20.22 -9.33
C ILE A 160 5.17 -19.65 -10.20
N GLU A 161 5.96 -20.51 -10.85
CA GLU A 161 6.99 -20.14 -11.82
C GLU A 161 8.11 -19.22 -11.27
N ARG A 162 8.24 -19.16 -9.95
CA ARG A 162 9.21 -18.30 -9.24
C ARG A 162 9.12 -16.85 -9.67
N LYS A 163 7.92 -16.33 -9.73
CA LYS A 163 7.66 -14.95 -10.13
C LYS A 163 8.36 -13.95 -9.21
N PRO A 164 9.02 -12.92 -9.76
CA PRO A 164 9.79 -11.99 -8.95
C PRO A 164 8.93 -11.23 -7.94
N VAL A 165 9.42 -11.09 -6.70
CA VAL A 165 8.88 -10.16 -5.69
C VAL A 165 10.02 -9.23 -5.26
N VAL A 166 10.05 -8.01 -5.68
CA VAL A 166 11.12 -7.03 -5.41
C VAL A 166 10.91 -6.39 -4.04
N ASN A 167 11.93 -6.43 -3.19
CA ASN A 167 11.92 -5.85 -1.85
C ASN A 167 13.34 -5.64 -1.29
N ASN A 168 13.47 -5.05 -0.11
CA ASN A 168 14.75 -4.87 0.56
C ASN A 168 14.81 -5.49 1.97
N PHE A 169 13.89 -6.37 2.34
CA PHE A 169 13.72 -6.85 3.71
C PHE A 169 14.93 -7.57 4.28
N PHE A 170 15.52 -8.44 3.49
CA PHE A 170 16.67 -9.22 3.93
C PHE A 170 17.87 -8.35 4.31
N CYS A 171 18.01 -7.17 3.71
CA CYS A 171 19.05 -6.22 4.04
C CYS A 171 18.89 -5.68 5.45
N ASN A 172 17.66 -5.55 5.92
CA ASN A 172 17.36 -5.00 7.23
C ASN A 172 17.38 -6.03 8.35
N TYR A 173 17.03 -7.29 8.05
CA TYR A 173 16.80 -8.34 9.05
C TYR A 173 17.61 -9.61 8.85
N GLY A 174 18.55 -9.62 7.93
CA GLY A 174 19.35 -10.82 7.65
C GLY A 174 18.52 -12.00 7.11
N VAL A 175 17.33 -11.73 6.61
CA VAL A 175 16.51 -12.74 5.92
C VAL A 175 17.21 -13.08 4.62
N LYS A 176 17.38 -14.37 4.34
CA LYS A 176 18.00 -14.80 3.11
C LYS A 176 17.25 -14.25 1.93
N ASP A 177 18.02 -13.84 0.94
CA ASP A 177 17.55 -13.30 -0.31
C ASP A 177 16.43 -14.17 -0.88
N TRP A 178 15.33 -13.55 -1.16
CA TRP A 178 14.36 -14.15 -2.03
C TRP A 178 14.93 -14.05 -3.41
N LYS A 179 14.81 -15.04 -4.24
CA LYS A 179 15.29 -15.02 -5.63
C LYS A 179 14.51 -14.00 -6.45
N MET A 180 14.81 -12.76 -6.24
CA MET A 180 13.96 -11.67 -6.55
C MET A 180 14.63 -10.75 -7.47
N GLY A 181 14.75 -11.00 -8.68
CA GLY A 181 15.25 -10.03 -9.64
C GLY A 181 16.58 -9.33 -9.25
N GLY A 182 17.26 -9.84 -8.22
CA GLY A 182 18.53 -9.30 -7.74
C GLY A 182 18.44 -7.91 -7.11
N TYR A 183 17.28 -7.48 -6.59
CA TYR A 183 17.19 -6.24 -5.84
C TYR A 183 17.92 -6.38 -4.50
N THR A 184 18.84 -5.48 -4.28
CA THR A 184 19.52 -5.31 -3.01
C THR A 184 19.19 -3.92 -2.47
N ARG A 185 19.54 -3.64 -1.23
CA ARG A 185 19.41 -2.30 -0.63
C ARG A 185 20.29 -1.30 -1.39
N SER A 186 19.91 -0.95 -2.61
CA SER A 186 20.61 0.01 -3.44
C SER A 186 19.63 0.97 -4.08
N LYS A 187 19.98 2.25 -4.00
CA LYS A 187 19.31 3.33 -4.68
C LYS A 187 19.69 3.32 -6.17
N GLY A 188 18.72 3.66 -7.04
CA GLY A 188 18.98 3.85 -8.46
C GLY A 188 19.15 2.57 -9.28
N LYS A 189 18.81 1.40 -8.73
CA LYS A 189 18.84 0.17 -9.51
C LYS A 189 17.67 0.15 -10.49
N VAL A 190 17.98 -0.15 -11.75
CA VAL A 190 17.00 -0.30 -12.82
C VAL A 190 16.66 -1.78 -13.01
N LEU A 191 15.38 -2.11 -12.89
CA LEU A 191 14.83 -3.44 -13.15
C LEU A 191 13.89 -3.37 -14.35
N ARG A 192 13.80 -4.46 -15.12
CA ARG A 192 12.91 -4.55 -16.28
C ARG A 192 12.14 -5.85 -16.27
N TYR A 193 10.81 -5.73 -16.38
CA TYR A 193 9.89 -6.86 -16.47
C TYR A 193 8.88 -6.58 -17.57
N GLY A 194 8.91 -7.38 -18.63
CA GLY A 194 8.04 -7.17 -19.79
C GLY A 194 8.21 -5.76 -20.39
N ASP A 195 7.15 -4.99 -20.40
CA ASP A 195 7.08 -3.60 -20.89
C ASP A 195 7.19 -2.54 -19.79
N VAL A 196 7.68 -2.94 -18.60
CA VAL A 196 7.81 -2.07 -17.43
C VAL A 196 9.28 -1.92 -17.05
N GLU A 197 9.72 -0.67 -16.84
CA GLU A 197 11.01 -0.35 -16.23
C GLU A 197 10.79 0.26 -14.84
N ILE A 198 11.57 -0.16 -13.85
CA ILE A 198 11.46 0.28 -12.46
C ILE A 198 12.79 0.84 -12.00
N VAL A 199 12.82 2.08 -11.55
CA VAL A 199 13.95 2.68 -10.85
C VAL A 199 13.68 2.61 -9.36
N THR A 200 14.59 1.95 -8.64
CA THR A 200 14.44 1.76 -7.19
C THR A 200 15.05 2.92 -6.42
N GLY A 201 14.40 3.32 -5.34
CA GLY A 201 14.92 4.29 -4.38
C GLY A 201 14.81 3.76 -2.95
N LEU A 202 15.38 4.51 -2.02
CA LEU A 202 15.28 4.24 -0.59
C LEU A 202 14.88 5.51 0.15
N CYS A 203 14.02 5.37 1.15
CA CYS A 203 13.57 6.46 1.99
C CYS A 203 13.45 6.01 3.45
N ASP A 204 13.53 6.97 4.36
CA ASP A 204 13.31 6.72 5.78
C ASP A 204 11.81 6.52 6.04
N HIS A 205 11.49 5.52 6.84
CA HIS A 205 10.14 5.36 7.39
C HIS A 205 9.92 6.30 8.59
N ASN A 206 10.98 6.48 9.38
CA ASN A 206 11.05 7.41 10.50
C ASN A 206 12.52 7.62 10.88
N SER A 207 12.79 8.40 11.92
CA SER A 207 14.18 8.72 12.38
C SER A 207 15.01 7.49 12.81
N TYR A 208 14.39 6.35 13.07
CA TYR A 208 15.09 5.11 13.49
C TYR A 208 15.19 4.09 12.36
N LEU A 209 14.25 4.11 11.42
CA LEU A 209 14.19 3.20 10.28
C LEU A 209 14.67 3.93 9.02
N VAL A 210 15.99 4.22 9.04
CA VAL A 210 16.69 4.91 7.95
C VAL A 210 16.86 3.97 6.76
N ASP A 211 16.59 4.47 5.54
CA ASP A 211 16.63 3.71 4.29
C ASP A 211 15.85 2.38 4.36
N TYR A 212 14.75 2.41 5.10
CA TYR A 212 13.96 1.22 5.39
C TYR A 212 12.91 0.93 4.33
N THR A 213 12.33 1.99 3.77
CA THR A 213 11.27 1.91 2.76
C THR A 213 11.87 1.99 1.36
N SER A 214 11.59 1.01 0.52
CA SER A 214 11.85 1.09 -0.91
C SER A 214 10.83 2.01 -1.56
N THR A 215 11.30 2.85 -2.48
CA THR A 215 10.45 3.61 -3.37
C THR A 215 10.59 3.06 -4.79
N PHE A 216 9.54 3.17 -5.57
CA PHE A 216 9.52 2.67 -6.94
C PHE A 216 9.04 3.76 -7.89
N GLU A 217 9.93 4.19 -8.79
CA GLU A 217 9.58 4.98 -9.96
C GLU A 217 9.40 4.01 -11.12
N ILE A 218 8.17 3.93 -11.65
CA ILE A 218 7.74 2.88 -12.58
C ILE A 218 7.41 3.53 -13.91
N HIS A 219 8.17 3.20 -14.94
CA HIS A 219 8.02 3.71 -16.28
C HIS A 219 7.29 2.70 -17.17
N ILE A 220 6.19 3.12 -17.79
CA ILE A 220 5.36 2.36 -18.70
C ILE A 220 5.14 3.22 -19.95
N GLY A 221 5.97 3.02 -20.99
CA GLY A 221 6.02 3.96 -22.09
C GLY A 221 6.35 5.39 -21.64
N SER A 222 5.46 6.34 -21.94
CA SER A 222 5.56 7.73 -21.46
C SER A 222 4.90 7.93 -20.08
N TYR A 223 4.07 6.99 -19.60
CA TYR A 223 3.40 7.07 -18.31
C TYR A 223 4.36 6.69 -17.18
N THR A 224 4.33 7.45 -16.09
CA THR A 224 5.17 7.20 -14.92
C THR A 224 4.35 7.16 -13.64
N ILE A 225 4.48 6.08 -12.87
CA ILE A 225 3.94 5.96 -11.52
C ILE A 225 5.09 6.08 -10.52
N PHE A 226 4.96 6.93 -9.51
CA PHE A 226 5.84 6.93 -8.36
C PHE A 226 5.09 6.41 -7.15
N HIS A 227 5.59 5.35 -6.53
CA HIS A 227 5.04 4.79 -5.30
C HIS A 227 6.09 4.93 -4.19
N SER A 228 5.81 5.78 -3.23
CA SER A 228 6.78 6.10 -2.18
C SER A 228 6.65 5.26 -0.92
N GLY A 229 5.62 4.41 -0.82
CA GLY A 229 5.36 3.67 0.41
C GLY A 229 5.22 4.61 1.62
N ASP A 230 5.66 4.15 2.76
CA ASP A 230 5.63 4.88 4.03
C ASP A 230 6.89 5.72 4.22
N CYS A 231 7.12 6.65 3.32
CA CYS A 231 8.25 7.57 3.39
C CYS A 231 7.95 8.78 4.28
N CYS A 232 8.91 9.15 5.12
CA CYS A 232 8.82 10.36 5.94
C CYS A 232 9.65 11.54 5.42
N ASP A 233 10.53 11.32 4.45
CA ASP A 233 11.45 12.34 3.95
C ASP A 233 11.48 12.43 2.41
N HIS A 234 10.86 13.47 1.86
CA HIS A 234 10.88 13.73 0.41
C HIS A 234 12.25 14.20 -0.10
N GLY A 235 13.16 14.64 0.76
CA GLY A 235 14.52 15.03 0.38
C GLY A 235 15.38 13.87 -0.13
N LYS A 236 14.94 12.63 0.10
CA LYS A 236 15.58 11.43 -0.42
C LYS A 236 15.08 10.98 -1.79
N PHE A 237 14.05 11.61 -2.33
CA PHE A 237 13.54 11.28 -3.66
C PHE A 237 14.48 11.81 -4.74
N ASP A 238 14.78 10.96 -5.70
CA ASP A 238 15.67 11.24 -6.82
C ASP A 238 15.05 10.63 -8.08
N LEU A 239 14.03 11.34 -8.60
CA LEU A 239 13.22 10.86 -9.69
C LEU A 239 13.88 11.18 -11.04
N VAL A 240 13.85 10.21 -11.94
CA VAL A 240 14.32 10.36 -13.33
C VAL A 240 13.30 11.11 -14.17
N ARG A 241 11.99 10.88 -13.88
CA ARG A 241 10.89 11.51 -14.62
C ARG A 241 9.88 12.14 -13.67
N ARG A 242 9.21 13.18 -14.15
CA ARG A 242 8.02 13.71 -13.49
C ARG A 242 6.88 12.67 -13.58
N PRO A 243 6.33 12.18 -12.45
CA PRO A 243 5.31 11.16 -12.50
C PRO A 243 3.93 11.69 -12.91
N ASP A 244 3.21 10.87 -13.66
CA ASP A 244 1.79 11.09 -13.93
C ASP A 244 0.97 10.84 -12.67
N MET A 245 1.38 9.86 -11.86
CA MET A 245 0.72 9.47 -10.62
C MET A 245 1.74 9.29 -9.50
N TRP A 246 1.50 9.93 -8.34
CA TRP A 246 2.25 9.67 -7.11
C TRP A 246 1.34 9.06 -6.06
N ILE A 247 1.62 7.84 -5.61
CA ILE A 247 0.90 7.11 -4.55
C ILE A 247 1.72 7.19 -3.28
N PHE A 248 1.15 7.71 -2.19
CA PHE A 248 1.88 8.00 -0.96
C PHE A 248 1.05 7.85 0.31
N HIS A 249 1.74 7.61 1.43
CA HIS A 249 1.19 7.67 2.78
C HIS A 249 1.16 9.14 3.26
N PRO A 250 -0.01 9.72 3.59
CA PRO A 250 -0.13 11.16 3.90
C PRO A 250 0.33 11.55 5.30
N TYR A 251 0.57 10.59 6.19
CA TYR A 251 0.82 10.82 7.62
C TYR A 251 2.04 10.09 8.17
N CYS A 252 2.96 9.68 7.34
CA CYS A 252 4.22 9.07 7.76
C CYS A 252 5.29 10.09 8.20
N GLY A 253 4.92 11.35 8.40
CA GLY A 253 5.83 12.42 8.83
C GLY A 253 6.24 13.40 7.72
N MET A 254 6.06 13.05 6.45
CA MET A 254 6.42 13.89 5.32
C MET A 254 5.46 15.08 5.14
N ASP A 255 6.02 16.25 4.88
CA ASP A 255 5.24 17.37 4.30
C ASP A 255 4.96 17.09 2.82
N VAL A 256 3.78 16.53 2.55
CA VAL A 256 3.39 16.11 1.19
C VAL A 256 3.20 17.30 0.23
N VAL A 257 2.83 18.50 0.72
CA VAL A 257 2.71 19.69 -0.11
C VAL A 257 4.08 20.15 -0.57
N LYS A 258 5.04 20.16 0.35
CA LYS A 258 6.45 20.46 0.05
C LYS A 258 7.03 19.41 -0.88
N GLY A 259 6.77 18.11 -0.62
CA GLY A 259 7.17 17.00 -1.49
C GLY A 259 6.64 17.15 -2.91
N CYS A 260 5.36 17.54 -3.08
CA CYS A 260 4.79 17.86 -4.40
C CYS A 260 5.53 19.00 -5.12
N ARG A 261 5.91 20.05 -4.39
CA ARG A 261 6.54 21.25 -5.00
C ARG A 261 8.00 21.02 -5.36
N GLU A 262 8.75 20.43 -4.46
CA GLU A 262 10.22 20.42 -4.51
C GLU A 262 10.78 19.15 -5.13
N ALA A 263 10.11 17.98 -4.91
CA ALA A 263 10.66 16.69 -5.29
C ALA A 263 9.89 15.99 -6.40
N VAL A 264 8.56 15.86 -6.29
CA VAL A 264 7.81 14.93 -7.14
C VAL A 264 7.10 15.62 -8.31
N ARG A 265 6.43 16.73 -8.07
CA ARG A 265 5.62 17.49 -9.05
C ARG A 265 4.64 16.60 -9.86
N PRO A 266 3.83 15.77 -9.22
CA PRO A 266 2.99 14.79 -9.93
C PRO A 266 1.90 15.49 -10.73
N LYS A 267 1.37 14.80 -11.78
CA LYS A 267 0.12 15.23 -12.43
C LYS A 267 -1.08 14.89 -11.55
N LEU A 268 -1.04 13.76 -10.85
CA LEU A 268 -2.04 13.32 -9.89
C LEU A 268 -1.38 12.81 -8.59
N ALA A 269 -1.75 13.39 -7.46
CA ALA A 269 -1.35 12.94 -6.12
C ALA A 269 -2.45 12.02 -5.54
N VAL A 270 -2.12 10.74 -5.28
CA VAL A 270 -3.04 9.72 -4.76
C VAL A 270 -2.76 9.50 -3.28
N ILE A 271 -3.76 9.83 -2.46
CA ILE A 271 -3.69 9.71 -1.00
C ILE A 271 -4.10 8.28 -0.62
N ALA A 272 -3.14 7.45 -0.33
CA ALA A 272 -3.31 6.05 0.09
C ALA A 272 -3.13 5.90 1.61
N HIS A 273 -2.99 4.65 2.11
CA HIS A 273 -2.78 4.32 3.52
C HIS A 273 -3.83 4.93 4.47
N LEU A 274 -5.08 4.88 4.06
CA LEU A 274 -6.20 5.28 4.88
C LEU A 274 -7.02 4.05 5.27
N GLN A 275 -7.65 4.10 6.45
CA GLN A 275 -8.60 3.08 6.89
C GLN A 275 -7.98 1.69 7.12
N GLU A 276 -6.71 1.63 7.50
CA GLU A 276 -6.06 0.37 7.83
C GLU A 276 -6.66 -0.22 9.12
N MET A 277 -7.42 -1.33 8.98
CA MET A 277 -8.23 -1.90 10.08
C MET A 277 -7.43 -2.73 11.09
N GLY A 278 -6.19 -3.11 10.79
CA GLY A 278 -5.30 -3.77 11.73
C GLY A 278 -4.80 -2.86 12.84
N HIS A 279 -4.83 -1.54 12.63
CA HIS A 279 -4.49 -0.55 13.64
C HIS A 279 -5.70 -0.13 14.49
N ALA A 280 -5.43 0.30 15.71
CA ALA A 280 -6.47 0.82 16.60
C ALA A 280 -6.97 2.19 16.12
N LYS A 281 -8.26 2.43 16.31
CA LYS A 281 -8.88 3.75 16.11
C LYS A 281 -8.11 4.82 16.89
N GLY A 282 -7.83 5.96 16.23
CA GLY A 282 -7.04 7.05 16.81
C GLY A 282 -5.54 6.76 16.95
N ARG A 283 -5.05 5.63 16.40
CA ARG A 283 -3.64 5.25 16.45
C ARG A 283 -3.24 4.55 15.14
N TYR A 284 -2.72 5.31 14.18
CA TYR A 284 -2.32 4.88 12.84
C TYR A 284 -3.46 4.45 11.90
N ARG A 285 -4.71 4.36 12.37
CA ARG A 285 -5.88 4.20 11.51
C ARG A 285 -6.38 5.59 11.09
N TRP A 286 -5.87 6.08 9.98
CA TRP A 286 -6.24 7.38 9.42
C TRP A 286 -7.62 7.33 8.77
N THR A 287 -8.40 8.40 8.93
CA THR A 287 -9.82 8.45 8.54
C THR A 287 -10.03 9.05 7.15
N TYR A 288 -11.24 8.91 6.60
CA TYR A 288 -11.62 9.63 5.39
C TYR A 288 -11.53 11.15 5.58
N ASN A 289 -11.88 11.66 6.76
CA ASN A 289 -11.74 13.09 7.05
C ASN A 289 -10.27 13.54 7.05
N ASP A 290 -9.35 12.69 7.53
CA ASP A 290 -7.90 12.94 7.41
C ASP A 290 -7.48 13.01 5.95
N GLY A 291 -7.93 12.07 5.13
CA GLY A 291 -7.68 12.06 3.69
C GLY A 291 -8.24 13.29 2.98
N LEU A 292 -9.47 13.70 3.31
CA LEU A 292 -10.10 14.91 2.75
C LEU A 292 -9.34 16.19 3.13
N ARG A 293 -8.88 16.30 4.39
CA ARG A 293 -8.05 17.44 4.82
C ARG A 293 -6.75 17.51 4.03
N LYS A 294 -6.10 16.36 3.82
CA LYS A 294 -4.88 16.30 3.03
C LYS A 294 -5.14 16.65 1.56
N LYS A 295 -6.22 16.12 0.97
CA LYS A 295 -6.67 16.48 -0.38
C LYS A 295 -6.90 17.99 -0.51
N ALA A 296 -7.62 18.59 0.44
CA ALA A 296 -7.88 20.03 0.43
C ALA A 296 -6.59 20.87 0.48
N SER A 297 -5.60 20.44 1.29
CA SER A 297 -4.29 21.11 1.37
C SER A 297 -3.53 21.05 0.05
N LEU A 298 -3.55 19.90 -0.63
CA LEU A 298 -2.90 19.72 -1.94
C LEU A 298 -3.61 20.55 -3.03
N VAL A 299 -4.94 20.51 -3.08
CA VAL A 299 -5.74 21.30 -4.04
C VAL A 299 -5.52 22.80 -3.83
N LYS A 300 -5.52 23.28 -2.58
CA LYS A 300 -5.19 24.69 -2.26
C LYS A 300 -3.78 25.07 -2.71
N ALA A 301 -2.85 24.11 -2.73
CA ALA A 301 -1.49 24.31 -3.21
C ALA A 301 -1.36 24.21 -4.75
N GLY A 302 -2.46 23.99 -5.49
CA GLY A 302 -2.50 23.91 -6.95
C GLY A 302 -2.25 22.52 -7.53
N PHE A 303 -2.32 21.45 -6.72
CA PHE A 303 -2.13 20.07 -7.19
C PHE A 303 -3.45 19.35 -7.39
N CYS A 304 -3.54 18.53 -8.44
CA CYS A 304 -4.62 17.54 -8.57
C CYS A 304 -4.40 16.44 -7.54
N ALA A 305 -5.41 16.18 -6.71
CA ALA A 305 -5.33 15.16 -5.66
C ALA A 305 -6.59 14.29 -5.57
N ARG A 306 -6.40 12.99 -5.40
CA ARG A 306 -7.46 11.99 -5.27
C ARG A 306 -7.27 11.19 -3.98
N MET A 307 -8.34 10.97 -3.26
CA MET A 307 -8.46 10.02 -2.17
C MET A 307 -9.33 8.87 -2.69
N PRO A 308 -8.75 7.75 -3.08
CA PRO A 308 -9.50 6.66 -3.65
C PRO A 308 -10.26 5.86 -2.60
N LEU A 309 -11.33 5.21 -3.01
CA LEU A 309 -12.00 4.17 -2.26
C LEU A 309 -11.46 2.79 -2.65
N TRP A 310 -11.63 1.81 -1.76
CA TRP A 310 -11.21 0.43 -2.03
C TRP A 310 -11.87 -0.11 -3.29
N GLY A 311 -11.09 -0.73 -4.16
CA GLY A 311 -11.53 -1.26 -5.45
C GLY A 311 -11.73 -0.20 -6.54
N GLU A 312 -11.27 1.02 -6.34
CA GLU A 312 -11.40 2.09 -7.33
C GLU A 312 -10.32 2.01 -8.40
N ARG A 313 -10.72 2.18 -9.66
CA ARG A 313 -9.80 2.34 -10.78
C ARG A 313 -9.31 3.78 -10.85
N LEU A 314 -8.00 3.97 -10.88
CA LEU A 314 -7.33 5.28 -10.87
C LEU A 314 -6.99 5.79 -12.27
N ALA A 315 -6.65 4.87 -13.19
CA ALA A 315 -6.33 5.12 -14.58
C ALA A 315 -6.84 3.97 -15.47
#